data_d928444614e600164b4f0bb35b6331eb
#
_entry.id   d928444614e600164b4f0bb35b6331eb
#
_cell.length_a   1.000
_cell.length_b   1.000
_cell.length_c   1.000
_cell.angle_alpha   90.00
_cell.angle_beta   90.00
_cell.angle_gamma   90.00
#
_symmetry.space_group_name_H-M   'P 1'
#
loop_
_entity.id
_entity.type
_entity.pdbx_description
1 polymer ?
#
loop_
_entity_poly.entity_id
_entity_poly.type
_entity_poly.pdbx_seq_one_letter_code
_entity_poly.pdbx_strand_id
1 'polypeptide(L)'
;MKLEELFIREEATILDTMKQLDETGQRILFIAPQGVLKAVLTDGDLRKFLLRGGRLEDPVRLAANYAPKSLPLERRGEAKELLERYSIDALPLLDRGGRVADVVFATGLDVDNRKRADIPVVVMAGGLGTRLYPYTKILPKPLIPIGEKPICELILERFSDFGCRRMVLVVNYKKNMIKSYFNDLEGLPYQVEYVDETEFLGTGGGLSLLKGKLDSAFFFSNCDTLLDVDYGDVYQYHRAHKNLITMICAYKHYTVPYGVVEMGENGAIAGLREKPELNFLTNTGVYVVEPQVVEEMEPGRKIGFPDVIDDYRRRGLPVGVYPINESAWMDMGQMEELEKMRRRLEQQA
;
A
#
# COMPACT_ATOMS: atom_id res chain seq x y z
N MET A 1 -14.09 8.14 -18.38
CA MET A 1 -13.87 9.16 -17.33
C MET A 1 -14.03 10.54 -17.96
N LYS A 2 -14.81 11.42 -17.34
CA LYS A 2 -14.94 12.83 -17.78
C LYS A 2 -13.88 13.65 -17.06
N LEU A 3 -13.30 14.64 -17.75
CA LEU A 3 -12.27 15.53 -17.19
C LEU A 3 -12.73 16.22 -15.90
N GLU A 4 -14.02 16.55 -15.83
CA GLU A 4 -14.65 17.22 -14.68
C GLU A 4 -14.61 16.36 -13.40
N GLU A 5 -14.53 15.03 -13.52
CA GLU A 5 -14.40 14.10 -12.40
C GLU A 5 -13.04 14.23 -11.69
N LEU A 6 -12.04 14.84 -12.36
CA LEU A 6 -10.73 15.13 -11.80
C LEU A 6 -10.64 16.51 -11.11
N PHE A 7 -11.72 17.29 -11.10
CA PHE A 7 -11.71 18.61 -10.47
C PHE A 7 -12.23 18.54 -9.04
N ILE A 8 -11.50 19.20 -8.14
CA ILE A 8 -11.89 19.32 -6.74
C ILE A 8 -11.92 20.79 -6.32
N ARG A 9 -12.81 21.09 -5.36
CA ARG A 9 -12.91 22.44 -4.80
C ARG A 9 -11.78 22.68 -3.80
N GLU A 10 -11.26 23.88 -3.76
CA GLU A 10 -10.17 24.29 -2.88
C GLU A 10 -10.50 24.13 -1.38
N GLU A 11 -11.79 24.20 -1.04
CA GLU A 11 -12.31 24.07 0.33
C GLU A 11 -12.73 22.63 0.68
N ALA A 12 -12.65 21.70 -0.27
CA ALA A 12 -12.89 20.29 0.03
C ALA A 12 -11.92 19.78 1.09
N THR A 13 -12.32 18.83 1.89
CA THR A 13 -11.43 18.25 2.91
C THR A 13 -10.41 17.31 2.29
N ILE A 14 -9.32 17.05 3.01
CA ILE A 14 -8.35 16.00 2.65
C ILE A 14 -9.07 14.67 2.48
N LEU A 15 -10.03 14.36 3.37
CA LEU A 15 -10.83 13.13 3.30
C LEU A 15 -11.66 13.05 2.00
N ASP A 16 -12.37 14.13 1.63
CA ASP A 16 -13.14 14.14 0.38
C ASP A 16 -12.24 13.96 -0.84
N THR A 17 -11.05 14.55 -0.78
CA THR A 17 -10.04 14.43 -1.83
C THR A 17 -9.55 12.99 -1.98
N MET A 18 -9.30 12.30 -0.87
CA MET A 18 -8.91 10.88 -0.89
C MET A 18 -10.02 10.00 -1.47
N LYS A 19 -11.29 10.23 -1.07
CA LYS A 19 -12.45 9.52 -1.62
C LYS A 19 -12.55 9.71 -3.14
N GLN A 20 -12.39 10.94 -3.62
CA GLN A 20 -12.46 11.24 -5.05
C GLN A 20 -11.30 10.62 -5.85
N LEU A 21 -10.08 10.58 -5.30
CA LEU A 21 -8.96 9.84 -5.89
C LEU A 21 -9.28 8.33 -6.01
N ASP A 22 -9.87 7.74 -4.97
CA ASP A 22 -10.29 6.33 -4.98
C ASP A 22 -11.42 6.07 -5.99
N GLU A 23 -12.43 6.93 -6.06
CA GLU A 23 -13.56 6.81 -7.00
C GLU A 23 -13.12 6.95 -8.46
N THR A 24 -12.19 7.87 -8.75
CA THR A 24 -11.69 8.09 -10.11
C THR A 24 -10.66 7.04 -10.53
N GLY A 25 -10.05 6.34 -9.57
CA GLY A 25 -8.92 5.43 -9.80
C GLY A 25 -7.67 6.14 -10.34
N GLN A 26 -7.65 7.48 -10.29
CA GLN A 26 -6.52 8.30 -10.73
C GLN A 26 -5.73 8.80 -9.52
N ARG A 27 -4.42 9.00 -9.69
CA ARG A 27 -3.53 9.44 -8.61
C ARG A 27 -3.38 10.96 -8.56
N ILE A 28 -4.22 11.70 -9.27
CA ILE A 28 -4.14 13.16 -9.38
C ILE A 28 -5.54 13.78 -9.44
N LEU A 29 -5.69 14.92 -8.78
CA LEU A 29 -6.84 15.81 -8.92
C LEU A 29 -6.36 17.24 -9.17
N PHE A 30 -7.23 18.08 -9.72
CA PHE A 30 -6.94 19.47 -10.06
C PHE A 30 -7.84 20.42 -9.28
N ILE A 31 -7.26 21.44 -8.68
CA ILE A 31 -8.01 22.63 -8.26
C ILE A 31 -8.08 23.54 -9.48
N ALA A 32 -9.24 23.57 -10.14
CA ALA A 32 -9.41 24.29 -11.38
C ALA A 32 -10.75 25.05 -11.40
N PRO A 33 -10.87 26.18 -10.68
CA PRO A 33 -12.08 27.00 -10.65
C PRO A 33 -12.39 27.47 -12.07
N GLN A 34 -13.64 27.22 -12.52
CA GLN A 34 -14.10 27.50 -13.88
C GLN A 34 -13.22 26.83 -14.98
N GLY A 35 -12.57 25.72 -14.63
CA GLY A 35 -11.66 24.97 -15.51
C GLY A 35 -10.23 25.51 -15.58
N VAL A 36 -9.92 26.67 -15.03
CA VAL A 36 -8.57 27.28 -15.03
C VAL A 36 -7.70 26.60 -14.00
N LEU A 37 -6.58 26.01 -14.41
CA LEU A 37 -5.67 25.31 -13.52
C LEU A 37 -5.06 26.26 -12.47
N LYS A 38 -5.33 25.99 -11.20
CA LYS A 38 -4.79 26.73 -10.06
C LYS A 38 -3.75 25.93 -9.30
N ALA A 39 -4.05 24.67 -9.04
CA ALA A 39 -3.15 23.74 -8.33
C ALA A 39 -3.42 22.29 -8.73
N VAL A 40 -2.49 21.42 -8.39
CA VAL A 40 -2.66 19.97 -8.48
C VAL A 40 -2.48 19.33 -7.12
N LEU A 41 -3.06 18.14 -6.98
CA LEU A 41 -2.95 17.28 -5.84
C LEU A 41 -2.68 15.88 -6.30
N THR A 42 -1.71 15.27 -5.69
CA THR A 42 -1.40 13.85 -5.86
C THR A 42 -1.57 13.11 -4.54
N ASP A 43 -1.67 11.79 -4.61
CA ASP A 43 -1.60 10.92 -3.43
C ASP A 43 -0.35 11.21 -2.56
N GLY A 44 0.78 11.47 -3.22
CA GLY A 44 2.03 11.87 -2.55
C GLY A 44 1.94 13.20 -1.79
N ASP A 45 1.20 14.19 -2.31
CA ASP A 45 1.02 15.49 -1.66
C ASP A 45 0.15 15.34 -0.40
N LEU A 46 -0.95 14.58 -0.50
CA LEU A 46 -1.82 14.27 0.64
C LEU A 46 -1.05 13.53 1.73
N ARG A 47 -0.28 12.52 1.37
CA ARG A 47 0.55 11.76 2.30
C ARG A 47 1.55 12.65 3.02
N LYS A 48 2.29 13.50 2.29
CA LYS A 48 3.25 14.44 2.89
C LYS A 48 2.57 15.41 3.86
N PHE A 49 1.37 15.88 3.53
CA PHE A 49 0.60 16.76 4.38
C PHE A 49 0.21 16.07 5.71
N LEU A 50 -0.36 14.87 5.63
CA LEU A 50 -0.76 14.09 6.79
C LEU A 50 0.42 13.72 7.69
N LEU A 51 1.57 13.34 7.11
CA LEU A 51 2.79 13.03 7.86
C LEU A 51 3.40 14.25 8.58
N ARG A 52 3.06 15.47 8.16
CA ARG A 52 3.43 16.72 8.85
C ARG A 52 2.46 17.14 9.94
N GLY A 53 1.49 16.28 10.27
CA GLY A 53 0.48 16.53 11.31
C GLY A 53 -0.80 17.19 10.80
N GLY A 54 -1.01 17.27 9.50
CA GLY A 54 -2.27 17.67 8.90
C GLY A 54 -3.40 16.68 9.23
N ARG A 55 -4.64 17.13 9.22
CA ARG A 55 -5.82 16.35 9.58
C ARG A 55 -6.67 16.05 8.35
N LEU A 56 -7.51 15.03 8.43
CA LEU A 56 -8.43 14.66 7.35
C LEU A 56 -9.51 15.73 7.10
N GLU A 57 -9.88 16.47 8.13
CA GLU A 57 -10.86 17.57 8.07
C GLU A 57 -10.27 18.87 7.52
N ASP A 58 -8.96 18.97 7.40
CA ASP A 58 -8.30 20.17 6.87
C ASP A 58 -8.64 20.37 5.40
N PRO A 59 -8.75 21.64 4.95
CA PRO A 59 -9.05 21.93 3.56
C PRO A 59 -7.85 21.57 2.64
N VAL A 60 -8.18 21.02 1.49
CA VAL A 60 -7.20 20.47 0.54
C VAL A 60 -6.19 21.51 0.02
N ARG A 61 -6.54 22.81 0.04
CA ARG A 61 -5.60 23.88 -0.34
C ARG A 61 -4.31 23.88 0.47
N LEU A 62 -4.29 23.31 1.67
CA LEU A 62 -3.09 23.21 2.52
C LEU A 62 -2.09 22.14 2.06
N ALA A 63 -2.58 21.15 1.29
CA ALA A 63 -1.78 20.07 0.72
C ALA A 63 -1.42 20.30 -0.75
N ALA A 64 -2.14 21.21 -1.44
CA ALA A 64 -2.06 21.39 -2.87
C ALA A 64 -0.73 22.00 -3.36
N ASN A 65 -0.28 21.56 -4.52
CA ASN A 65 0.85 22.12 -5.22
C ASN A 65 0.37 23.23 -6.17
N TYR A 66 0.68 24.48 -5.84
CA TYR A 66 0.31 25.68 -6.60
C TYR A 66 1.32 26.04 -7.70
N ALA A 67 2.36 25.25 -7.90
CA ALA A 67 3.29 25.38 -9.01
C ALA A 67 3.34 24.09 -9.85
N PRO A 68 2.18 23.65 -10.39
CA PRO A 68 2.09 22.40 -11.11
C PRO A 68 2.86 22.48 -12.43
N LYS A 69 3.44 21.36 -12.84
CA LYS A 69 3.91 21.20 -14.21
C LYS A 69 2.69 21.06 -15.11
N SER A 70 2.70 21.78 -16.21
CA SER A 70 1.66 21.74 -17.24
C SER A 70 2.27 21.97 -18.62
N LEU A 71 1.51 21.68 -19.66
CA LEU A 71 1.96 21.85 -21.03
C LEU A 71 0.83 22.50 -21.86
N PRO A 72 1.11 23.42 -22.79
CA PRO A 72 0.12 23.89 -23.77
C PRO A 72 -0.42 22.72 -24.58
N LEU A 73 -1.73 22.71 -24.87
CA LEU A 73 -2.41 21.63 -25.60
C LEU A 73 -1.74 21.34 -26.95
N GLU A 74 -1.26 22.38 -27.63
CA GLU A 74 -0.57 22.28 -28.92
C GLU A 74 0.74 21.48 -28.84
N ARG A 75 1.34 21.39 -27.65
CA ARG A 75 2.60 20.67 -27.41
C ARG A 75 2.38 19.25 -26.83
N ARG A 76 1.17 18.68 -26.97
CA ARG A 76 0.83 17.33 -26.48
C ARG A 76 1.89 16.26 -26.81
N GLY A 77 2.53 16.34 -27.96
CA GLY A 77 3.56 15.38 -28.40
C GLY A 77 4.79 15.29 -27.48
N GLU A 78 5.04 16.34 -26.67
CA GLU A 78 6.17 16.40 -25.75
C GLU A 78 5.81 15.86 -24.35
N ALA A 79 4.52 15.52 -24.12
CA ALA A 79 4.03 15.16 -22.79
C ALA A 79 4.73 13.92 -22.21
N LYS A 80 4.99 12.91 -23.04
CA LYS A 80 5.66 11.67 -22.61
C LYS A 80 7.07 11.95 -22.08
N GLU A 81 7.87 12.72 -22.81
CA GLU A 81 9.23 13.10 -22.41
C GLU A 81 9.23 13.88 -21.07
N LEU A 82 8.24 14.78 -20.89
CA LEU A 82 8.14 15.56 -19.66
C LEU A 82 7.67 14.73 -18.47
N LEU A 83 6.74 13.78 -18.66
CA LEU A 83 6.33 12.84 -17.63
C LEU A 83 7.53 12.03 -17.12
N GLU A 84 8.33 11.48 -18.04
CA GLU A 84 9.55 10.73 -17.72
C GLU A 84 10.59 11.64 -17.05
N ARG A 85 10.91 12.79 -17.62
CA ARG A 85 11.91 13.72 -17.10
C ARG A 85 11.64 14.21 -15.68
N TYR A 86 10.37 14.46 -15.36
CA TYR A 86 9.97 14.96 -14.04
C TYR A 86 9.50 13.85 -13.08
N SER A 87 9.45 12.61 -13.55
CA SER A 87 8.94 11.46 -12.78
C SER A 87 7.57 11.75 -12.17
N ILE A 88 6.62 12.22 -13.01
CA ILE A 88 5.25 12.54 -12.61
C ILE A 88 4.24 11.64 -13.32
N ASP A 89 3.16 11.27 -12.62
CA ASP A 89 2.16 10.31 -13.09
C ASP A 89 1.15 10.91 -14.08
N ALA A 90 1.01 12.24 -14.09
CA ALA A 90 0.09 12.92 -14.99
C ALA A 90 0.53 14.35 -15.29
N LEU A 91 0.22 14.82 -16.50
CA LEU A 91 0.54 16.16 -16.99
C LEU A 91 -0.71 16.81 -17.57
N PRO A 92 -1.26 17.88 -16.95
CA PRO A 92 -2.38 18.61 -17.50
C PRO A 92 -1.97 19.40 -18.74
N LEU A 93 -2.81 19.33 -19.78
CA LEU A 93 -2.69 20.11 -21.00
C LEU A 93 -3.63 21.31 -20.94
N LEU A 94 -3.08 22.49 -21.14
CA LEU A 94 -3.82 23.73 -20.99
C LEU A 94 -4.16 24.34 -22.36
N ASP A 95 -5.37 24.89 -22.47
CA ASP A 95 -5.75 25.75 -23.58
C ASP A 95 -5.09 27.15 -23.44
N ARG A 96 -5.32 28.03 -24.44
CA ARG A 96 -4.80 29.41 -24.44
C ARG A 96 -5.34 30.29 -23.30
N GLY A 97 -6.42 29.87 -22.65
CA GLY A 97 -7.01 30.52 -21.49
C GLY A 97 -6.51 29.99 -20.15
N GLY A 98 -5.57 29.03 -20.17
CA GLY A 98 -5.05 28.37 -18.96
C GLY A 98 -6.03 27.33 -18.37
N ARG A 99 -7.05 26.93 -19.14
CA ARG A 99 -8.00 25.89 -18.70
C ARG A 99 -7.44 24.52 -19.00
N VAL A 100 -7.68 23.58 -18.13
CA VAL A 100 -7.35 22.17 -18.35
C VAL A 100 -8.23 21.64 -19.49
N ALA A 101 -7.62 21.40 -20.64
CA ALA A 101 -8.30 20.90 -21.83
C ALA A 101 -8.20 19.37 -21.93
N ASP A 102 -7.11 18.79 -21.42
CA ASP A 102 -6.88 17.35 -21.41
C ASP A 102 -5.83 16.99 -20.34
N VAL A 103 -5.63 15.70 -20.09
CA VAL A 103 -4.60 15.18 -19.18
C VAL A 103 -3.90 14.00 -19.84
N VAL A 104 -2.59 14.02 -19.87
CA VAL A 104 -1.79 12.87 -20.30
C VAL A 104 -1.29 12.15 -19.06
N PHE A 105 -1.67 10.89 -18.93
CA PHE A 105 -1.21 10.01 -17.86
C PHE A 105 0.02 9.22 -18.31
N ALA A 106 0.94 8.97 -17.41
CA ALA A 106 2.04 8.04 -17.59
C ALA A 106 1.49 6.61 -17.61
N THR A 107 1.06 6.13 -18.78
CA THR A 107 0.68 4.72 -18.97
C THR A 107 1.96 3.91 -19.13
N GLY A 108 2.25 3.04 -18.16
CA GLY A 108 3.41 2.15 -18.22
C GLY A 108 4.74 2.93 -18.19
N LEU A 109 5.02 3.59 -17.06
CA LEU A 109 6.39 4.08 -16.80
C LEU A 109 7.34 2.89 -16.97
N ASP A 110 8.32 3.04 -17.85
CA ASP A 110 9.41 2.10 -17.98
C ASP A 110 9.96 1.78 -16.60
N VAL A 111 10.14 0.50 -16.33
CA VAL A 111 10.67 -0.05 -15.06
C VAL A 111 11.97 0.65 -14.64
N ASP A 112 12.70 1.23 -15.60
CA ASP A 112 13.96 1.93 -15.37
C ASP A 112 13.86 3.26 -14.60
N ASN A 113 12.69 3.91 -14.55
CA ASN A 113 12.51 5.20 -13.87
C ASN A 113 11.90 5.10 -12.46
N ARG A 114 11.52 3.91 -12.01
CA ARG A 114 11.02 3.70 -10.65
C ARG A 114 12.15 3.84 -9.64
N LYS A 115 11.87 4.45 -8.49
CA LYS A 115 12.81 4.48 -7.37
C LYS A 115 13.10 3.05 -6.92
N ARG A 116 14.37 2.67 -6.88
CA ARG A 116 14.76 1.31 -6.48
C ARG A 116 14.87 1.22 -4.97
N ALA A 117 14.42 0.11 -4.42
CA ALA A 117 14.59 -0.24 -3.03
C ALA A 117 15.85 -1.12 -2.83
N ASP A 118 16.08 -2.08 -3.72
CA ASP A 118 17.23 -3.00 -3.75
C ASP A 118 17.51 -3.70 -2.40
N ILE A 119 16.48 -3.98 -1.60
CA ILE A 119 16.57 -4.66 -0.31
C ILE A 119 15.89 -6.03 -0.33
N PRO A 120 16.23 -6.95 0.58
CA PRO A 120 15.57 -8.25 0.69
C PRO A 120 14.07 -8.11 1.00
N VAL A 121 13.31 -9.15 0.63
CA VAL A 121 11.88 -9.28 0.96
C VAL A 121 11.68 -10.57 1.72
N VAL A 122 11.01 -10.50 2.85
CA VAL A 122 10.60 -11.66 3.67
C VAL A 122 9.09 -11.79 3.61
N VAL A 123 8.59 -12.95 3.17
CA VAL A 123 7.15 -13.22 3.09
C VAL A 123 6.76 -14.37 4.02
N MET A 124 5.76 -14.13 4.88
CA MET A 124 5.22 -15.14 5.77
C MET A 124 4.22 -16.04 5.04
N ALA A 125 4.69 -17.19 4.59
CA ALA A 125 3.96 -18.13 3.73
C ALA A 125 3.59 -19.46 4.45
N GLY A 126 3.73 -19.52 5.79
CA GLY A 126 3.51 -20.74 6.58
C GLY A 126 2.09 -20.94 7.13
N GLY A 127 1.19 -19.96 7.01
CA GLY A 127 -0.13 -19.97 7.63
C GLY A 127 -1.10 -20.99 7.04
N LEU A 128 -2.03 -21.51 7.88
CA LEU A 128 -3.07 -22.48 7.48
C LEU A 128 -4.14 -21.92 6.52
N GLY A 129 -4.40 -20.62 6.56
CA GLY A 129 -5.40 -19.97 5.71
C GLY A 129 -6.85 -20.40 5.97
N THR A 130 -7.22 -20.71 7.20
CA THR A 130 -8.54 -21.31 7.55
C THR A 130 -9.75 -20.49 7.11
N ARG A 131 -9.62 -19.17 7.03
CA ARG A 131 -10.70 -18.28 6.54
C ARG A 131 -11.05 -18.47 5.06
N LEU A 132 -10.15 -19.12 4.29
CA LEU A 132 -10.31 -19.43 2.88
C LEU A 132 -10.69 -20.91 2.64
N TYR A 133 -11.17 -21.63 3.66
CA TYR A 133 -11.70 -22.97 3.43
C TYR A 133 -12.92 -22.91 2.48
N PRO A 134 -13.07 -23.89 1.55
CA PRO A 134 -12.31 -25.14 1.43
C PRO A 134 -11.01 -25.07 0.60
N TYR A 135 -10.70 -23.97 -0.09
CA TYR A 135 -9.55 -23.87 -1.00
C TYR A 135 -8.23 -24.26 -0.32
N THR A 136 -7.99 -23.73 0.89
CA THR A 136 -6.73 -24.00 1.61
C THR A 136 -6.63 -25.38 2.23
N LYS A 137 -7.67 -26.20 2.17
CA LYS A 137 -7.55 -27.64 2.41
C LYS A 137 -6.78 -28.36 1.30
N ILE A 138 -6.79 -27.84 0.08
CA ILE A 138 -6.12 -28.42 -1.08
C ILE A 138 -4.83 -27.67 -1.38
N LEU A 139 -4.90 -26.35 -1.63
CA LEU A 139 -3.76 -25.48 -1.93
C LEU A 139 -3.34 -24.69 -0.69
N PRO A 140 -2.03 -24.51 -0.41
CA PRO A 140 -1.60 -23.54 0.60
C PRO A 140 -1.99 -22.12 0.14
N LYS A 141 -2.27 -21.24 1.11
CA LYS A 141 -2.73 -19.86 0.84
C LYS A 141 -1.85 -19.09 -0.15
N PRO A 142 -0.50 -19.17 -0.10
CA PRO A 142 0.37 -18.50 -1.07
C PRO A 142 0.17 -18.94 -2.52
N LEU A 143 -0.38 -20.14 -2.75
CA LEU A 143 -0.61 -20.67 -4.09
C LEU A 143 -2.06 -20.54 -4.58
N ILE A 144 -2.92 -19.79 -3.88
CA ILE A 144 -4.27 -19.50 -4.40
C ILE A 144 -4.15 -18.62 -5.64
N PRO A 145 -4.75 -19.05 -6.78
CA PRO A 145 -4.63 -18.33 -8.04
C PRO A 145 -5.45 -17.04 -8.05
N ILE A 146 -4.83 -15.98 -8.53
CA ILE A 146 -5.44 -14.71 -8.89
C ILE A 146 -5.18 -14.50 -10.38
N GLY A 147 -6.19 -14.78 -11.21
CA GLY A 147 -5.96 -14.90 -12.64
C GLY A 147 -5.07 -16.11 -12.97
N GLU A 148 -4.02 -15.89 -13.74
CA GLU A 148 -3.10 -16.94 -14.20
C GLU A 148 -1.97 -17.25 -13.21
N LYS A 149 -1.74 -16.42 -12.16
CA LYS A 149 -0.64 -16.55 -11.21
C LYS A 149 -1.13 -16.69 -9.77
N PRO A 150 -0.40 -17.39 -8.90
CA PRO A 150 -0.71 -17.38 -7.48
C PRO A 150 -0.39 -16.05 -6.83
N ILE A 151 -1.12 -15.71 -5.78
CA ILE A 151 -0.98 -14.43 -5.06
C ILE A 151 0.46 -14.17 -4.62
N CYS A 152 1.17 -15.18 -4.13
CA CYS A 152 2.54 -14.99 -3.65
C CYS A 152 3.48 -14.60 -4.79
N GLU A 153 3.33 -15.16 -6.00
CA GLU A 153 4.12 -14.76 -7.18
C GLU A 153 3.86 -13.30 -7.54
N LEU A 154 2.59 -12.88 -7.59
CA LEU A 154 2.22 -11.48 -7.84
C LEU A 154 2.84 -10.52 -6.83
N ILE A 155 2.88 -10.90 -5.54
CA ILE A 155 3.54 -10.14 -4.49
C ILE A 155 5.04 -10.01 -4.77
N LEU A 156 5.73 -11.14 -5.08
CA LEU A 156 7.17 -11.12 -5.34
C LEU A 156 7.52 -10.33 -6.60
N GLU A 157 6.74 -10.44 -7.67
CA GLU A 157 6.89 -9.65 -8.89
C GLU A 157 6.76 -8.15 -8.60
N ARG A 158 5.77 -7.76 -7.80
CA ARG A 158 5.59 -6.36 -7.44
C ARG A 158 6.80 -5.78 -6.70
N PHE A 159 7.40 -6.51 -5.76
CA PHE A 159 8.66 -6.11 -5.13
C PHE A 159 9.83 -6.09 -6.12
N SER A 160 9.90 -7.07 -7.01
CA SER A 160 10.95 -7.16 -8.04
C SER A 160 10.94 -5.97 -9.00
N ASP A 161 9.77 -5.41 -9.31
CA ASP A 161 9.62 -4.19 -10.11
C ASP A 161 10.36 -2.98 -9.51
N PHE A 162 10.63 -3.00 -8.21
CA PHE A 162 11.38 -1.97 -7.48
C PHE A 162 12.81 -2.39 -7.13
N GLY A 163 13.35 -3.40 -7.82
CA GLY A 163 14.74 -3.82 -7.70
C GLY A 163 15.03 -4.87 -6.64
N CYS A 164 14.04 -5.30 -5.85
CA CYS A 164 14.23 -6.37 -4.88
C CYS A 164 14.53 -7.69 -5.58
N ARG A 165 15.67 -8.31 -5.28
CA ARG A 165 16.15 -9.52 -5.97
C ARG A 165 16.26 -10.74 -5.06
N ARG A 166 16.28 -10.56 -3.76
CA ARG A 166 16.36 -11.62 -2.76
C ARG A 166 15.02 -11.76 -2.05
N MET A 167 14.32 -12.88 -2.30
CA MET A 167 12.99 -13.19 -1.76
C MET A 167 13.09 -14.38 -0.80
N VAL A 168 12.77 -14.17 0.47
CA VAL A 168 12.83 -15.21 1.50
C VAL A 168 11.40 -15.59 1.92
N LEU A 169 11.00 -16.82 1.64
CA LEU A 169 9.71 -17.36 2.06
C LEU A 169 9.86 -18.15 3.36
N VAL A 170 9.20 -17.69 4.43
CA VAL A 170 9.07 -18.47 5.67
C VAL A 170 7.87 -19.40 5.50
N VAL A 171 8.14 -20.70 5.41
CA VAL A 171 7.15 -21.70 5.02
C VAL A 171 6.93 -22.76 6.11
N ASN A 172 5.70 -23.25 6.26
CA ASN A 172 5.31 -24.32 7.18
C ASN A 172 4.25 -25.23 6.52
N TYR A 173 2.97 -24.80 6.57
CA TYR A 173 1.85 -25.61 6.03
C TYR A 173 2.01 -25.85 4.55
N LYS A 174 1.97 -27.15 4.15
CA LYS A 174 2.13 -27.60 2.75
C LYS A 174 3.37 -27.02 2.05
N LYS A 175 4.46 -26.78 2.79
CA LYS A 175 5.68 -26.14 2.30
C LYS A 175 6.25 -26.76 1.03
N ASN A 176 6.14 -28.09 0.87
CA ASN A 176 6.66 -28.75 -0.33
C ASN A 176 5.94 -28.35 -1.61
N MET A 177 4.64 -28.03 -1.53
CA MET A 177 3.89 -27.51 -2.69
C MET A 177 4.39 -26.12 -3.07
N ILE A 178 4.64 -25.24 -2.06
CA ILE A 178 5.17 -23.89 -2.29
C ILE A 178 6.56 -23.98 -2.92
N LYS A 179 7.44 -24.80 -2.33
CA LYS A 179 8.79 -25.00 -2.84
C LYS A 179 8.80 -25.57 -4.26
N SER A 180 7.99 -26.61 -4.55
CA SER A 180 7.89 -27.18 -5.88
C SER A 180 7.45 -26.16 -6.91
N TYR A 181 6.44 -25.34 -6.59
CA TYR A 181 5.93 -24.32 -7.50
C TYR A 181 7.04 -23.34 -7.92
N PHE A 182 7.69 -22.69 -6.96
CA PHE A 182 8.70 -21.67 -7.27
C PHE A 182 10.01 -22.26 -7.83
N ASN A 183 10.36 -23.52 -7.51
CA ASN A 183 11.53 -24.17 -8.07
C ASN A 183 11.32 -24.64 -9.52
N ASP A 184 10.06 -24.77 -9.97
CA ASP A 184 9.71 -25.14 -11.35
C ASP A 184 9.64 -23.91 -12.28
N LEU A 185 9.62 -22.69 -11.73
CA LEU A 185 9.62 -21.46 -12.51
C LEU A 185 11.02 -21.15 -13.05
N GLU A 186 11.09 -20.91 -14.36
CA GLU A 186 12.33 -20.53 -15.04
C GLU A 186 12.36 -19.02 -15.34
N GLY A 187 13.56 -18.45 -15.43
CA GLY A 187 13.76 -17.06 -15.86
C GLY A 187 13.28 -15.99 -14.89
N LEU A 188 13.07 -16.32 -13.60
CA LEU A 188 12.68 -15.34 -12.59
C LEU A 188 13.76 -14.25 -12.45
N PRO A 189 13.36 -12.96 -12.39
CA PRO A 189 14.28 -11.85 -12.20
C PRO A 189 14.78 -11.73 -10.75
N TYR A 190 14.39 -12.64 -9.86
CA TYR A 190 14.74 -12.68 -8.44
C TYR A 190 15.07 -14.11 -7.98
N GLN A 191 15.73 -14.22 -6.84
CA GLN A 191 16.05 -15.51 -6.21
C GLN A 191 15.08 -15.78 -5.06
N VAL A 192 14.59 -17.03 -4.95
CA VAL A 192 13.69 -17.45 -3.87
C VAL A 192 14.47 -18.36 -2.91
N GLU A 193 14.56 -17.94 -1.66
CA GLU A 193 15.11 -18.70 -0.55
C GLU A 193 13.98 -19.18 0.38
N TYR A 194 14.19 -20.30 1.05
CA TYR A 194 13.18 -20.84 1.98
C TYR A 194 13.72 -20.96 3.38
N VAL A 195 12.90 -20.58 4.35
CA VAL A 195 13.14 -20.81 5.77
C VAL A 195 12.00 -21.67 6.30
N ASP A 196 12.33 -22.89 6.75
CA ASP A 196 11.36 -23.83 7.26
C ASP A 196 11.02 -23.49 8.72
N GLU A 197 9.76 -23.11 8.94
CA GLU A 197 9.18 -22.99 10.28
C GLU A 197 8.64 -24.38 10.70
N THR A 198 9.11 -24.90 11.81
CA THR A 198 8.72 -26.24 12.32
C THR A 198 7.46 -26.19 13.16
N GLU A 199 7.21 -25.07 13.84
CA GLU A 199 6.02 -24.80 14.66
C GLU A 199 5.41 -23.47 14.23
N PHE A 200 4.10 -23.30 14.44
CA PHE A 200 3.44 -22.03 14.13
C PHE A 200 3.78 -20.97 15.17
N LEU A 201 4.78 -20.15 14.88
CA LEU A 201 5.29 -19.10 15.80
C LEU A 201 4.54 -17.77 15.64
N GLY A 202 3.63 -17.66 14.67
CA GLY A 202 2.99 -16.40 14.30
C GLY A 202 3.89 -15.52 13.44
N THR A 203 3.34 -14.40 12.95
CA THR A 203 4.05 -13.54 11.97
C THR A 203 5.31 -12.88 12.54
N GLY A 204 5.32 -12.55 13.83
CA GLY A 204 6.50 -12.03 14.51
C GLY A 204 7.50 -13.14 14.83
N GLY A 205 7.04 -14.23 15.47
CA GLY A 205 7.93 -15.32 15.90
C GLY A 205 8.66 -16.00 14.76
N GLY A 206 8.02 -16.17 13.59
CA GLY A 206 8.65 -16.72 12.39
C GLY A 206 9.84 -15.89 11.90
N LEU A 207 9.85 -14.57 12.10
CA LEU A 207 11.01 -13.71 11.75
C LEU A 207 12.26 -14.06 12.56
N SER A 208 12.14 -14.57 13.79
CA SER A 208 13.29 -14.96 14.61
C SER A 208 14.18 -16.04 13.96
N LEU A 209 13.62 -16.81 13.01
CA LEU A 209 14.34 -17.81 12.22
C LEU A 209 15.36 -17.21 11.24
N LEU A 210 15.30 -15.89 11.06
CA LEU A 210 16.18 -15.12 10.17
C LEU A 210 17.31 -14.42 10.89
N LYS A 211 17.50 -14.66 12.21
CA LYS A 211 18.67 -14.15 12.95
C LYS A 211 19.97 -14.47 12.24
N GLY A 212 20.83 -13.46 12.09
CA GLY A 212 22.14 -13.58 11.43
C GLY A 212 22.08 -13.83 9.93
N LYS A 213 20.88 -13.70 9.30
CA LYS A 213 20.70 -13.93 7.84
C LYS A 213 20.37 -12.66 7.06
N LEU A 214 20.09 -11.57 7.76
CA LEU A 214 19.73 -10.28 7.18
C LEU A 214 20.72 -9.22 7.65
N ASP A 215 21.39 -8.56 6.72
CA ASP A 215 22.45 -7.57 6.95
C ASP A 215 22.03 -6.14 6.60
N SER A 216 20.84 -5.98 6.07
CA SER A 216 20.23 -4.68 5.69
C SER A 216 18.76 -4.63 6.04
N ALA A 217 18.16 -3.44 6.02
CA ALA A 217 16.72 -3.30 6.08
C ALA A 217 16.06 -4.19 5.03
N PHE A 218 14.86 -4.66 5.30
CA PHE A 218 14.13 -5.55 4.41
C PHE A 218 12.63 -5.25 4.43
N PHE A 219 11.94 -5.57 3.33
CA PHE A 219 10.48 -5.63 3.36
C PHE A 219 10.03 -6.90 4.06
N PHE A 220 9.04 -6.76 4.89
CA PHE A 220 8.35 -7.85 5.54
C PHE A 220 6.89 -7.84 5.15
N SER A 221 6.35 -8.93 4.61
CA SER A 221 5.00 -9.01 4.07
C SER A 221 4.28 -10.28 4.46
N ASN A 222 2.97 -10.16 4.68
CA ASN A 222 2.08 -11.31 4.64
C ASN A 222 1.99 -11.84 3.19
N CYS A 223 1.60 -13.12 3.02
CA CYS A 223 1.48 -13.75 1.69
C CYS A 223 0.09 -13.56 1.04
N ASP A 224 -0.74 -12.69 1.57
CA ASP A 224 -2.13 -12.47 1.15
C ASP A 224 -2.47 -11.02 0.85
N THR A 225 -1.47 -10.16 0.86
CA THR A 225 -1.62 -8.72 0.70
C THR A 225 -0.84 -8.24 -0.52
N LEU A 226 -1.53 -7.62 -1.46
CA LEU A 226 -0.93 -6.96 -2.62
C LEU A 226 -1.15 -5.46 -2.52
N LEU A 227 -0.07 -4.68 -2.61
CA LEU A 227 -0.12 -3.21 -2.56
C LEU A 227 0.27 -2.61 -3.91
N ASP A 228 -0.47 -1.60 -4.31
CA ASP A 228 -0.15 -0.75 -5.45
C ASP A 228 0.50 0.55 -4.97
N VAL A 229 1.77 0.45 -4.56
CA VAL A 229 2.57 1.55 -3.99
C VAL A 229 3.94 1.61 -4.64
N ASP A 230 4.58 2.78 -4.54
CA ASP A 230 6.01 2.93 -4.84
C ASP A 230 6.84 2.42 -3.64
N TYR A 231 7.32 1.18 -3.72
CA TYR A 231 8.14 0.58 -2.65
C TYR A 231 9.48 1.29 -2.46
N GLY A 232 10.02 1.93 -3.51
CA GLY A 232 11.22 2.76 -3.39
C GLY A 232 10.97 4.01 -2.54
N ASP A 233 9.79 4.65 -2.70
CA ASP A 233 9.39 5.78 -1.86
C ASP A 233 9.15 5.37 -0.40
N VAL A 234 8.50 4.22 -0.19
CA VAL A 234 8.34 3.63 1.16
C VAL A 234 9.69 3.44 1.85
N TYR A 235 10.68 2.88 1.13
CA TYR A 235 12.01 2.64 1.68
C TYR A 235 12.77 3.95 1.96
N GLN A 236 12.68 4.93 1.04
CA GLN A 236 13.27 6.25 1.27
C GLN A 236 12.66 6.95 2.49
N TYR A 237 11.33 6.86 2.66
CA TYR A 237 10.64 7.36 3.84
C TYR A 237 11.16 6.70 5.12
N HIS A 238 11.26 5.37 5.14
CA HIS A 238 11.79 4.62 6.28
C HIS A 238 13.18 5.12 6.69
N ARG A 239 14.10 5.24 5.74
CA ARG A 239 15.45 5.75 5.97
C ARG A 239 15.49 7.20 6.46
N ALA A 240 14.71 8.08 5.84
CA ALA A 240 14.67 9.50 6.18
C ALA A 240 14.20 9.75 7.62
N HIS A 241 13.29 8.91 8.12
CA HIS A 241 12.77 8.99 9.49
C HIS A 241 13.57 8.14 10.48
N LYS A 242 14.56 7.39 10.02
CA LYS A 242 15.39 6.49 10.85
C LYS A 242 14.56 5.53 11.69
N ASN A 243 13.47 5.04 11.14
CA ASN A 243 12.60 4.09 11.81
C ASN A 243 13.28 2.72 11.92
N LEU A 244 13.03 2.00 13.00
CA LEU A 244 13.35 0.57 13.11
C LEU A 244 12.30 -0.29 12.44
N ILE A 245 11.05 0.18 12.47
CA ILE A 245 9.91 -0.44 11.80
C ILE A 245 9.08 0.66 11.14
N THR A 246 8.78 0.54 9.85
CA THR A 246 7.78 1.36 9.18
C THR A 246 6.63 0.47 8.73
N MET A 247 5.44 0.72 9.23
CA MET A 247 4.21 0.00 8.87
C MET A 247 3.49 0.72 7.74
N ILE A 248 3.20 0.03 6.64
CA ILE A 248 2.33 0.56 5.60
C ILE A 248 0.88 0.41 6.08
N CYS A 249 0.14 1.50 6.14
CA CYS A 249 -1.24 1.53 6.60
C CYS A 249 -2.16 2.13 5.56
N ALA A 250 -3.26 1.43 5.27
CA ALA A 250 -4.31 1.95 4.40
C ALA A 250 -5.32 2.78 5.21
N TYR A 251 -5.70 3.94 4.68
CA TYR A 251 -6.88 4.64 5.18
C TYR A 251 -8.12 3.80 4.88
N LYS A 252 -8.92 3.56 5.92
CA LYS A 252 -10.24 2.93 5.80
C LYS A 252 -11.31 3.92 6.17
N HIS A 253 -12.35 3.89 5.36
CA HIS A 253 -13.57 4.67 5.56
C HIS A 253 -14.73 3.70 5.78
N TYR A 254 -15.43 3.85 6.89
CA TYR A 254 -16.57 3.01 7.23
C TYR A 254 -17.75 3.86 7.69
N THR A 255 -18.83 3.82 6.94
CA THR A 255 -20.10 4.44 7.36
C THR A 255 -20.94 3.43 8.12
N VAL A 256 -21.23 3.70 9.38
CA VAL A 256 -22.21 2.91 10.13
C VAL A 256 -23.59 3.19 9.56
N PRO A 257 -24.32 2.21 8.96
CA PRO A 257 -25.55 2.50 8.23
C PRO A 257 -26.77 2.77 9.15
N TYR A 258 -26.53 2.99 10.44
CA TYR A 258 -27.53 3.20 11.49
C TYR A 258 -27.17 4.37 12.38
N GLY A 259 -28.16 4.89 13.13
CA GLY A 259 -27.92 5.80 14.24
C GLY A 259 -27.17 5.09 15.35
N VAL A 260 -26.04 5.67 15.79
CA VAL A 260 -25.23 5.17 16.92
C VAL A 260 -25.62 5.92 18.17
N VAL A 261 -26.02 5.17 19.20
CA VAL A 261 -26.46 5.72 20.49
C VAL A 261 -25.35 5.51 21.53
N GLU A 262 -24.99 6.57 22.20
CA GLU A 262 -24.11 6.52 23.39
C GLU A 262 -24.98 6.46 24.65
N MET A 263 -24.83 5.38 25.42
CA MET A 263 -25.60 5.22 26.66
C MET A 263 -24.84 5.85 27.84
N GLY A 264 -25.54 6.74 28.54
CA GLY A 264 -25.08 7.35 29.78
C GLY A 264 -25.51 6.56 31.03
N GLU A 265 -25.38 7.20 32.20
CA GLU A 265 -25.79 6.59 33.48
C GLU A 265 -27.30 6.32 33.50
N ASN A 266 -27.69 5.23 34.18
CA ASN A 266 -29.07 4.78 34.35
C ASN A 266 -29.88 4.60 33.06
N GLY A 267 -29.19 4.30 31.92
CA GLY A 267 -29.84 4.06 30.66
C GLY A 267 -30.28 5.32 29.92
N ALA A 268 -29.86 6.50 30.34
CA ALA A 268 -30.11 7.75 29.62
C ALA A 268 -29.34 7.77 28.30
N ILE A 269 -29.85 8.47 27.31
CA ILE A 269 -29.12 8.74 26.05
C ILE A 269 -28.14 9.86 26.32
N ALA A 270 -26.82 9.56 26.26
CA ALA A 270 -25.76 10.54 26.37
C ALA A 270 -25.40 11.20 25.05
N GLY A 271 -25.61 10.48 23.92
CA GLY A 271 -25.36 10.99 22.58
C GLY A 271 -26.09 10.18 21.51
N LEU A 272 -26.35 10.83 20.37
CA LEU A 272 -26.93 10.19 19.20
C LEU A 272 -26.24 10.75 17.95
N ARG A 273 -25.69 9.87 17.13
CA ARG A 273 -25.06 10.23 15.84
C ARG A 273 -25.70 9.41 14.75
N GLU A 274 -26.36 10.08 13.79
CA GLU A 274 -26.98 9.42 12.64
C GLU A 274 -25.92 9.11 11.58
N LYS A 275 -25.81 7.83 11.20
CA LYS A 275 -24.90 7.31 10.17
C LYS A 275 -23.47 7.86 10.26
N PRO A 276 -22.80 7.73 11.43
CA PRO A 276 -21.48 8.31 11.59
C PRO A 276 -20.46 7.64 10.67
N GLU A 277 -19.56 8.45 10.13
CA GLU A 277 -18.42 8.01 9.38
C GLU A 277 -17.21 7.81 10.30
N LEU A 278 -16.59 6.66 10.20
CA LEU A 278 -15.37 6.30 10.94
C LEU A 278 -14.21 6.23 9.97
N ASN A 279 -13.18 7.02 10.24
CA ASN A 279 -11.96 7.05 9.45
C ASN A 279 -10.78 6.61 10.31
N PHE A 280 -10.00 5.64 9.84
CA PHE A 280 -8.88 5.10 10.61
C PHE A 280 -7.82 4.49 9.68
N LEU A 281 -6.60 4.41 10.18
CA LEU A 281 -5.51 3.69 9.53
C LEU A 281 -5.58 2.21 9.88
N THR A 282 -5.56 1.36 8.87
CA THR A 282 -5.55 -0.10 9.03
C THR A 282 -4.19 -0.65 8.63
N ASN A 283 -3.65 -1.54 9.43
CA ASN A 283 -2.43 -2.27 9.14
C ASN A 283 -2.63 -3.18 7.91
N THR A 284 -1.83 -2.98 6.88
CA THR A 284 -1.90 -3.80 5.66
C THR A 284 -1.18 -5.15 5.77
N GLY A 285 -0.34 -5.34 6.78
CA GLY A 285 0.52 -6.52 6.90
C GLY A 285 1.81 -6.43 6.06
N VAL A 286 2.17 -5.23 5.60
CA VAL A 286 3.44 -4.96 4.90
C VAL A 286 4.23 -3.89 5.63
N TYR A 287 5.54 -4.13 5.77
CA TYR A 287 6.42 -3.31 6.60
C TYR A 287 7.80 -3.16 5.96
N VAL A 288 8.56 -2.14 6.37
CA VAL A 288 10.01 -2.08 6.26
C VAL A 288 10.59 -2.25 7.66
N VAL A 289 11.57 -3.13 7.82
CA VAL A 289 12.11 -3.55 9.12
C VAL A 289 13.63 -3.53 9.08
N GLU A 290 14.25 -2.98 10.12
CA GLU A 290 15.71 -3.05 10.29
C GLU A 290 16.13 -4.41 10.87
N PRO A 291 17.31 -4.95 10.49
CA PRO A 291 17.81 -6.24 10.97
C PRO A 291 17.87 -6.34 12.50
N GLN A 292 18.18 -5.24 13.17
CA GLN A 292 18.22 -5.16 14.63
C GLN A 292 16.94 -5.70 15.27
N VAL A 293 15.78 -5.48 14.65
CA VAL A 293 14.49 -5.98 15.17
C VAL A 293 14.49 -7.50 15.23
N VAL A 294 15.02 -8.16 14.21
CA VAL A 294 15.13 -9.63 14.16
C VAL A 294 16.15 -10.14 15.18
N GLU A 295 17.27 -9.45 15.33
CA GLU A 295 18.33 -9.84 16.28
C GLU A 295 17.87 -9.74 17.73
N GLU A 296 16.96 -8.83 18.08
CA GLU A 296 16.39 -8.71 19.44
C GLU A 296 15.28 -9.74 19.73
N MET A 297 14.73 -10.42 18.71
CA MET A 297 13.64 -11.39 18.91
C MET A 297 14.12 -12.62 19.67
N GLU A 298 13.28 -13.14 20.56
CA GLU A 298 13.50 -14.39 21.27
C GLU A 298 13.15 -15.58 20.35
N PRO A 299 14.12 -16.49 20.08
CA PRO A 299 13.87 -17.65 19.24
C PRO A 299 12.77 -18.55 19.82
N GLY A 300 11.87 -19.08 18.97
CA GLY A 300 10.81 -20.00 19.37
C GLY A 300 9.62 -19.36 20.11
N ARG A 301 9.66 -18.06 20.34
CA ARG A 301 8.53 -17.36 20.96
C ARG A 301 7.37 -17.20 19.96
N LYS A 302 6.18 -17.64 20.35
CA LYS A 302 4.97 -17.43 19.57
C LYS A 302 4.43 -16.01 19.78
N ILE A 303 4.53 -15.16 18.76
CA ILE A 303 4.14 -13.75 18.83
C ILE A 303 3.67 -13.23 17.46
N GLY A 304 2.68 -12.34 17.44
CA GLY A 304 2.29 -11.59 16.26
C GLY A 304 3.25 -10.42 16.00
N PHE A 305 3.42 -10.00 14.75
CA PHE A 305 4.26 -8.83 14.47
C PHE A 305 3.68 -7.51 15.00
N PRO A 306 2.35 -7.31 15.04
CA PRO A 306 1.77 -6.15 15.72
C PRO A 306 2.16 -6.04 17.21
N ASP A 307 2.34 -7.17 17.91
CA ASP A 307 2.79 -7.16 19.32
C ASP A 307 4.26 -6.72 19.43
N VAL A 308 5.10 -7.09 18.46
CA VAL A 308 6.48 -6.61 18.36
C VAL A 308 6.51 -5.09 18.17
N ILE A 309 5.68 -4.56 17.27
CA ILE A 309 5.56 -3.11 17.02
C ILE A 309 5.12 -2.39 18.30
N ASP A 310 4.14 -2.92 19.03
CA ASP A 310 3.65 -2.29 20.26
C ASP A 310 4.72 -2.31 21.36
N ASP A 311 5.52 -3.37 21.48
CA ASP A 311 6.68 -3.41 22.38
C ASP A 311 7.69 -2.31 22.05
N TYR A 312 8.08 -2.16 20.78
CA TYR A 312 8.99 -1.11 20.32
C TYR A 312 8.44 0.29 20.63
N ARG A 313 7.14 0.51 20.37
CA ARG A 313 6.45 1.76 20.68
C ARG A 313 6.48 2.07 22.18
N ARG A 314 6.20 1.08 23.04
CA ARG A 314 6.24 1.24 24.51
C ARG A 314 7.65 1.56 25.03
N ARG A 315 8.67 1.02 24.39
CA ARG A 315 10.08 1.29 24.67
C ARG A 315 10.55 2.66 24.15
N GLY A 316 9.68 3.41 23.48
CA GLY A 316 10.02 4.72 22.89
C GLY A 316 10.98 4.63 21.69
N LEU A 317 11.08 3.45 21.07
CA LEU A 317 11.92 3.24 19.88
C LEU A 317 11.22 3.75 18.62
N PRO A 318 11.96 4.17 17.59
CA PRO A 318 11.38 4.78 16.39
C PRO A 318 10.61 3.75 15.54
N VAL A 319 9.29 3.81 15.65
CA VAL A 319 8.34 3.09 14.79
C VAL A 319 7.48 4.13 14.07
N GLY A 320 7.26 3.93 12.78
CA GLY A 320 6.54 4.90 11.95
C GLY A 320 5.45 4.25 11.09
N VAL A 321 4.60 5.10 10.54
CA VAL A 321 3.50 4.72 9.64
C VAL A 321 3.74 5.37 8.29
N TYR A 322 3.54 4.61 7.21
CA TYR A 322 3.47 5.11 5.85
C TYR A 322 2.03 4.95 5.36
N PRO A 323 1.25 6.04 5.29
CA PRO A 323 -0.15 5.99 4.90
C PRO A 323 -0.30 5.83 3.38
N ILE A 324 -1.28 5.02 2.98
CA ILE A 324 -1.70 4.81 1.60
C ILE A 324 -3.22 4.91 1.49
N ASN A 325 -3.73 5.12 0.29
CA ASN A 325 -5.16 5.08 0.03
C ASN A 325 -5.72 3.65 0.15
N GLU A 326 -7.01 3.52 0.46
CA GLU A 326 -7.69 2.22 0.52
C GLU A 326 -7.62 1.48 -0.80
N SER A 327 -7.78 2.19 -1.92
CA SER A 327 -7.69 1.64 -3.28
C SER A 327 -6.33 1.04 -3.62
N ALA A 328 -5.25 1.45 -2.96
CA ALA A 328 -3.92 0.88 -3.15
C ALA A 328 -3.71 -0.47 -2.42
N TRP A 329 -4.66 -0.88 -1.60
CA TRP A 329 -4.58 -2.11 -0.81
C TRP A 329 -5.58 -3.16 -1.26
N MET A 330 -5.08 -4.34 -1.57
CA MET A 330 -5.86 -5.54 -1.88
C MET A 330 -5.48 -6.63 -0.89
N ASP A 331 -6.45 -7.12 -0.12
CA ASP A 331 -6.29 -8.21 0.86
C ASP A 331 -7.08 -9.44 0.42
N MET A 332 -6.47 -10.61 0.51
CA MET A 332 -7.10 -11.89 0.21
C MET A 332 -7.45 -12.66 1.49
N GLY A 333 -7.65 -11.96 2.60
CA GLY A 333 -7.92 -12.61 3.90
C GLY A 333 -9.25 -13.33 4.01
N GLN A 334 -10.24 -13.02 3.15
CA GLN A 334 -11.59 -13.57 3.14
C GLN A 334 -12.07 -13.82 1.70
N MET A 335 -13.10 -14.67 1.52
CA MET A 335 -13.61 -15.03 0.21
C MET A 335 -14.13 -13.84 -0.61
N GLU A 336 -14.84 -12.92 0.04
CA GLU A 336 -15.37 -11.73 -0.64
C GLU A 336 -14.24 -10.81 -1.15
N GLU A 337 -13.18 -10.66 -0.37
CA GLU A 337 -12.02 -9.86 -0.75
C GLU A 337 -11.20 -10.55 -1.87
N LEU A 338 -11.10 -11.86 -1.85
CA LEU A 338 -10.51 -12.64 -2.93
C LEU A 338 -11.23 -12.38 -4.29
N GLU A 339 -12.57 -12.40 -4.29
CA GLU A 339 -13.35 -12.13 -5.49
C GLU A 339 -13.21 -10.67 -5.97
N LYS A 340 -13.15 -9.72 -5.04
CA LYS A 340 -12.88 -8.31 -5.38
C LYS A 340 -11.50 -8.14 -6.01
N MET A 341 -10.48 -8.77 -5.44
CA MET A 341 -9.11 -8.73 -5.96
C MET A 341 -9.03 -9.30 -7.38
N ARG A 342 -9.66 -10.46 -7.64
CA ARG A 342 -9.73 -11.07 -8.97
C ARG A 342 -10.32 -10.11 -10.00
N ARG A 343 -11.52 -9.58 -9.74
CA ARG A 343 -12.20 -8.66 -10.66
C ARG A 343 -11.36 -7.42 -10.95
N ARG A 344 -10.67 -6.89 -9.95
CA ARG A 344 -9.84 -5.70 -10.11
C ARG A 344 -8.62 -5.94 -10.99
N LEU A 345 -7.94 -7.07 -10.82
CA LEU A 345 -6.77 -7.41 -11.62
C LEU A 345 -7.15 -7.80 -13.05
N GLU A 346 -8.31 -8.45 -13.27
CA GLU A 346 -8.85 -8.71 -14.60
C GLU A 346 -9.20 -7.43 -15.38
N GLN A 347 -9.55 -6.35 -14.70
CA GLN A 347 -9.83 -5.06 -15.34
C GLN A 347 -8.57 -4.26 -15.67
N GLN A 348 -7.41 -4.63 -15.11
CA GLN A 348 -6.13 -3.95 -15.31
C GLN A 348 -5.24 -4.69 -16.34
N ALA A 349 -5.56 -5.95 -16.67
CA ALA A 349 -4.89 -6.77 -17.69
C ALA A 349 -5.45 -6.47 -19.09
#